data_b1b41e1c0202353f2c026e4b6f4e0da6
#
_entry.id   b1b41e1c0202353f2c026e4b6f4e0da6
#
_cell.length_a   1.000
_cell.length_b   1.000
_cell.length_c   1.000
_cell.angle_alpha   90.00
_cell.angle_beta   90.00
_cell.angle_gamma   90.00
#
_symmetry.space_group_name_H-M   'P 1'
#
loop_
_entity.id
_entity.type
_entity.pdbx_description
1 polymer ?
#
loop_
_entity_poly.entity_id
_entity_poly.type
_entity_poly.pdbx_seq_one_letter_code
_entity_poly.pdbx_strand_id
1 'polypeptide(L)'
;MSYFINTLATLGRYLLHSFRPRATIQYPEERPAIPPRWRGRIVLTRDPDGGERCVACYLCAVACPVDCIALQATEDEHGRRYPAFFRINFSRCIFCGYCEEACPTDAIQLTADFEMSEYRRTNLVYEKEHLLIDGPGKHPGYNYYRVAGLAIGGKDKGEAENERPPVDVRDLMP
;
A
#
# COMPACT_ATOMS: atom_id res chain seq x y z
N MET A 1 28.34 -43.63 30.01
CA MET A 1 27.66 -42.89 31.13
C MET A 1 27.28 -41.46 30.74
N SER A 2 28.13 -40.73 29.99
CA SER A 2 27.87 -39.34 29.55
C SER A 2 26.64 -39.19 28.59
N TYR A 3 26.45 -40.09 27.64
CA TYR A 3 25.31 -40.04 26.71
C TYR A 3 23.94 -40.20 27.40
N PHE A 4 23.87 -41.10 28.40
CA PHE A 4 22.63 -41.32 29.14
C PHE A 4 22.23 -40.10 29.99
N ILE A 5 23.19 -39.45 30.61
CA ILE A 5 22.96 -38.21 31.37
C ILE A 5 22.51 -37.08 30.47
N ASN A 6 23.14 -36.93 29.30
CA ASN A 6 22.75 -35.90 28.33
C ASN A 6 21.36 -36.14 27.76
N THR A 7 20.98 -37.40 27.52
CA THR A 7 19.63 -37.75 27.04
C THR A 7 18.59 -37.44 28.11
N LEU A 8 18.81 -37.75 29.35
CA LEU A 8 17.92 -37.43 30.49
C LEU A 8 17.79 -35.91 30.67
N ALA A 9 18.90 -35.16 30.56
CA ALA A 9 18.87 -33.70 30.61
C ALA A 9 18.08 -33.06 29.48
N THR A 10 18.16 -33.60 28.26
CA THR A 10 17.39 -33.12 27.10
C THR A 10 15.89 -33.42 27.30
N LEU A 11 15.52 -34.62 27.72
CA LEU A 11 14.16 -34.99 28.07
C LEU A 11 13.56 -34.06 29.13
N GLY A 12 14.34 -33.78 30.20
CA GLY A 12 13.92 -32.83 31.24
C GLY A 12 13.65 -31.42 30.70
N ARG A 13 14.50 -30.96 29.77
CA ARG A 13 14.27 -29.65 29.10
C ARG A 13 13.00 -29.64 28.28
N TYR A 14 12.69 -30.68 27.50
CA TYR A 14 11.45 -30.77 26.73
C TYR A 14 10.22 -30.80 27.65
N LEU A 15 10.27 -31.53 28.75
CA LEU A 15 9.19 -31.52 29.74
C LEU A 15 8.97 -30.13 30.34
N LEU A 16 10.02 -29.43 30.70
CA LEU A 16 9.95 -28.06 31.21
C LEU A 16 9.41 -27.09 30.17
N HIS A 17 9.68 -27.30 28.86
CA HIS A 17 9.14 -26.51 27.79
C HIS A 17 7.60 -26.63 27.64
N SER A 18 7.05 -27.80 28.00
CA SER A 18 5.59 -28.03 27.96
C SER A 18 4.80 -27.14 28.93
N PHE A 19 5.45 -26.67 29.99
CA PHE A 19 4.83 -25.77 30.98
C PHE A 19 5.07 -24.29 30.72
N ARG A 20 5.78 -23.92 29.62
CA ARG A 20 5.95 -22.52 29.24
C ARG A 20 4.72 -21.97 28.57
N PRO A 21 4.39 -20.67 28.72
CA PRO A 21 3.32 -20.04 27.98
C PRO A 21 3.59 -20.16 26.47
N ARG A 22 2.53 -20.37 25.70
CA ARG A 22 2.59 -20.50 24.25
C ARG A 22 3.08 -19.18 23.63
N ALA A 23 4.02 -19.26 22.70
CA ALA A 23 4.48 -18.11 21.90
C ALA A 23 3.62 -17.88 20.64
N THR A 24 2.74 -18.83 20.31
CA THR A 24 1.86 -18.77 19.13
C THR A 24 0.61 -17.97 19.41
N ILE A 25 0.23 -17.13 18.45
CA ILE A 25 -1.01 -16.35 18.47
C ILE A 25 -2.14 -17.23 17.92
N GLN A 26 -3.31 -17.17 18.54
CA GLN A 26 -4.52 -17.89 18.14
C GLN A 26 -5.27 -17.08 17.06
N TYR A 27 -4.77 -17.08 15.83
CA TYR A 27 -5.48 -16.45 14.72
C TYR A 27 -6.70 -17.33 14.32
N PRO A 28 -7.90 -16.76 14.05
CA PRO A 28 -8.23 -15.34 13.91
C PRO A 28 -8.70 -14.65 15.20
N GLU A 29 -8.82 -15.36 16.34
CA GLU A 29 -9.31 -14.81 17.61
C GLU A 29 -8.38 -13.70 18.15
N GLU A 30 -7.07 -13.96 18.05
CA GLU A 30 -6.04 -12.97 18.34
C GLU A 30 -5.36 -12.53 17.05
N ARG A 31 -5.40 -11.23 16.75
CA ARG A 31 -4.71 -10.66 15.59
C ARG A 31 -3.35 -10.11 16.00
N PRO A 32 -2.29 -10.39 15.22
CA PRO A 32 -0.98 -9.80 15.49
C PRO A 32 -1.03 -8.29 15.31
N ALA A 33 -0.31 -7.56 16.15
CA ALA A 33 -0.10 -6.12 15.98
C ALA A 33 0.78 -5.89 14.74
N ILE A 34 0.19 -5.36 13.67
CA ILE A 34 0.88 -5.11 12.41
C ILE A 34 1.54 -3.73 12.48
N PRO A 35 2.85 -3.62 12.12
CA PRO A 35 3.54 -2.33 12.11
C PRO A 35 2.92 -1.37 11.08
N PRO A 36 2.94 -0.04 11.31
CA PRO A 36 2.36 0.95 10.39
C PRO A 36 3.00 0.94 8.99
N ARG A 37 4.24 0.48 8.87
CA ARG A 37 4.97 0.37 7.59
C ARG A 37 4.81 -0.99 6.91
N TRP A 38 3.79 -1.76 7.30
CA TRP A 38 3.50 -3.02 6.66
C TRP A 38 3.11 -2.83 5.19
N ARG A 39 3.60 -3.71 4.33
CA ARG A 39 3.32 -3.72 2.89
C ARG A 39 2.30 -4.81 2.60
N GLY A 40 1.04 -4.56 2.94
CA GLY A 40 -0.07 -5.46 2.64
C GLY A 40 -0.82 -5.06 1.38
N ARG A 41 -2.13 -5.28 1.36
CA ARG A 41 -2.99 -5.04 0.20
C ARG A 41 -2.86 -3.60 -0.30
N ILE A 42 -2.68 -3.47 -1.62
CA ILE A 42 -2.61 -2.18 -2.29
C ILE A 42 -4.04 -1.68 -2.52
N VAL A 43 -4.23 -0.38 -2.27
CA VAL A 43 -5.51 0.31 -2.48
C VAL A 43 -5.31 1.60 -3.25
N LEU A 44 -6.37 2.08 -3.89
CA LEU A 44 -6.46 3.43 -4.45
C LEU A 44 -7.27 4.32 -3.51
N THR A 45 -6.83 5.54 -3.33
CA THR A 45 -7.42 6.49 -2.39
C THR A 45 -8.16 7.61 -3.10
N ARG A 46 -9.03 8.30 -2.34
CA ARG A 46 -9.74 9.50 -2.78
C ARG A 46 -9.17 10.75 -2.14
N ASP A 47 -9.32 11.87 -2.81
CA ASP A 47 -9.09 13.18 -2.22
C ASP A 47 -10.12 13.47 -1.12
N PRO A 48 -9.85 14.42 -0.22
CA PRO A 48 -10.81 14.81 0.81
C PRO A 48 -12.17 15.29 0.28
N ASP A 49 -12.20 15.76 -0.97
CA ASP A 49 -13.42 16.16 -1.69
C ASP A 49 -14.18 15.00 -2.36
N GLY A 50 -13.73 13.76 -2.15
CA GLY A 50 -14.33 12.55 -2.67
C GLY A 50 -13.90 12.15 -4.09
N GLY A 51 -13.15 13.00 -4.80
CA GLY A 51 -12.65 12.67 -6.14
C GLY A 51 -11.55 11.59 -6.12
N GLU A 52 -11.41 10.84 -7.22
CA GLU A 52 -10.29 9.88 -7.36
C GLU A 52 -8.96 10.64 -7.34
N ARG A 53 -8.02 10.21 -6.49
CA ARG A 53 -6.71 10.86 -6.38
C ARG A 53 -5.79 10.51 -7.54
N CYS A 54 -6.01 9.38 -8.18
CA CYS A 54 -5.19 8.90 -9.29
C CYS A 54 -5.37 9.77 -10.54
N VAL A 55 -4.26 10.24 -11.12
CA VAL A 55 -4.22 11.03 -12.36
C VAL A 55 -3.75 10.20 -13.56
N ALA A 56 -3.69 8.89 -13.44
CA ALA A 56 -3.28 7.96 -14.49
C ALA A 56 -1.94 8.35 -15.17
N CYS A 57 -0.91 8.67 -14.37
CA CYS A 57 0.41 9.10 -14.88
C CYS A 57 1.32 7.94 -15.30
N TYR A 58 0.94 6.68 -15.08
CA TYR A 58 1.69 5.45 -15.38
C TYR A 58 2.96 5.21 -14.55
N LEU A 59 3.39 6.11 -13.70
CA LEU A 59 4.64 5.96 -12.93
C LEU A 59 4.64 4.68 -12.06
N CYS A 60 3.52 4.34 -11.45
CA CYS A 60 3.39 3.10 -10.67
C CYS A 60 3.55 1.83 -11.52
N ALA A 61 3.07 1.83 -12.77
CA ALA A 61 3.23 0.71 -13.69
C ALA A 61 4.70 0.58 -14.14
N VAL A 62 5.34 1.69 -14.48
CA VAL A 62 6.77 1.73 -14.89
C VAL A 62 7.69 1.31 -13.74
N ALA A 63 7.38 1.73 -12.50
CA ALA A 63 8.16 1.38 -11.31
C ALA A 63 7.98 -0.08 -10.86
N CYS A 64 7.00 -0.79 -11.41
CA CYS A 64 6.68 -2.16 -10.99
C CYS A 64 7.69 -3.16 -11.55
N PRO A 65 8.50 -3.85 -10.70
CA PRO A 65 9.53 -4.77 -11.19
C PRO A 65 8.98 -6.07 -11.80
N VAL A 66 7.70 -6.38 -11.55
CA VAL A 66 7.04 -7.60 -12.02
C VAL A 66 5.92 -7.32 -13.02
N ASP A 67 5.76 -6.07 -13.44
CA ASP A 67 4.78 -5.62 -14.44
C ASP A 67 3.35 -6.16 -14.15
N CYS A 68 2.90 -5.98 -12.91
CA CYS A 68 1.59 -6.46 -12.46
C CYS A 68 0.49 -5.39 -12.47
N ILE A 69 0.81 -4.15 -12.88
CA ILE A 69 -0.11 -3.02 -12.90
C ILE A 69 -0.43 -2.63 -14.34
N ALA A 70 -1.71 -2.60 -14.68
CA ALA A 70 -2.19 -2.14 -15.98
C ALA A 70 -3.24 -1.04 -15.76
N LEU A 71 -3.14 0.04 -16.52
CA LEU A 71 -4.10 1.15 -16.45
C LEU A 71 -4.21 1.83 -17.81
N GLN A 72 -5.30 2.56 -18.00
CA GLN A 72 -5.51 3.43 -19.17
C GLN A 72 -6.01 4.79 -18.70
N ALA A 73 -5.33 5.84 -19.14
CA ALA A 73 -5.75 7.20 -18.85
C ALA A 73 -6.95 7.61 -19.72
N THR A 74 -7.83 8.40 -19.13
CA THR A 74 -8.87 9.14 -19.80
C THR A 74 -9.00 10.53 -19.18
N GLU A 75 -9.78 11.40 -19.82
CA GLU A 75 -10.03 12.76 -19.35
C GLU A 75 -11.53 12.97 -19.20
N ASP A 76 -11.95 13.69 -18.18
CA ASP A 76 -13.33 14.11 -18.02
C ASP A 76 -13.62 15.39 -18.81
N GLU A 77 -14.87 15.85 -18.78
CA GLU A 77 -15.33 17.07 -19.47
C GLU A 77 -14.61 18.35 -19.00
N HIS A 78 -13.98 18.29 -17.82
CA HIS A 78 -13.24 19.40 -17.20
C HIS A 78 -11.71 19.30 -17.43
N GLY A 79 -11.25 18.36 -18.26
CA GLY A 79 -9.84 18.14 -18.56
C GLY A 79 -9.06 17.46 -17.42
N ARG A 80 -9.75 16.90 -16.43
CA ARG A 80 -9.11 16.12 -15.38
C ARG A 80 -8.79 14.72 -15.89
N ARG A 81 -7.52 14.33 -15.73
CA ARG A 81 -7.09 12.96 -16.03
C ARG A 81 -7.42 12.02 -14.88
N TYR A 82 -7.93 10.85 -15.23
CA TYR A 82 -8.20 9.76 -14.31
C TYR A 82 -8.05 8.41 -15.02
N PRO A 83 -7.92 7.27 -14.31
CA PRO A 83 -7.86 5.97 -14.95
C PRO A 83 -9.25 5.52 -15.42
N ALA A 84 -9.42 5.26 -16.70
CA ALA A 84 -10.62 4.61 -17.25
C ALA A 84 -10.77 3.20 -16.68
N PHE A 85 -9.65 2.45 -16.64
CA PHE A 85 -9.51 1.25 -15.84
C PHE A 85 -8.17 1.25 -15.10
N PHE A 86 -8.11 0.56 -14.01
CA PHE A 86 -6.89 0.30 -13.23
C PHE A 86 -6.96 -1.13 -12.71
N ARG A 87 -5.92 -1.90 -12.95
CA ARG A 87 -5.90 -3.31 -12.62
C ARG A 87 -4.57 -3.68 -11.99
N ILE A 88 -4.63 -4.46 -10.91
CA ILE A 88 -3.45 -5.06 -10.28
C ILE A 88 -3.62 -6.58 -10.24
N ASN A 89 -2.62 -7.30 -10.72
CA ASN A 89 -2.56 -8.74 -10.58
C ASN A 89 -1.78 -9.11 -9.31
N PHE A 90 -2.49 -9.32 -8.20
CA PHE A 90 -1.89 -9.69 -6.93
C PHE A 90 -1.24 -11.07 -6.92
N SER A 91 -1.58 -11.94 -7.88
CA SER A 91 -0.88 -13.23 -8.00
C SER A 91 0.55 -13.12 -8.49
N ARG A 92 0.94 -11.95 -9.03
CA ARG A 92 2.31 -11.63 -9.48
C ARG A 92 2.99 -10.59 -8.58
N CYS A 93 2.20 -9.79 -7.86
CA CYS A 93 2.71 -8.74 -7.00
C CYS A 93 3.61 -9.30 -5.90
N ILE A 94 4.77 -8.68 -5.69
CA ILE A 94 5.72 -9.01 -4.63
C ILE A 94 5.66 -8.05 -3.44
N PHE A 95 4.70 -7.13 -3.43
CA PHE A 95 4.48 -6.15 -2.35
C PHE A 95 5.73 -5.32 -2.01
N CYS A 96 6.54 -4.97 -3.01
CA CYS A 96 7.79 -4.23 -2.82
C CYS A 96 7.59 -2.76 -2.39
N GLY A 97 6.44 -2.15 -2.68
CA GLY A 97 6.11 -0.77 -2.31
C GLY A 97 6.54 0.30 -3.32
N TYR A 98 7.29 -0.03 -4.37
CA TYR A 98 7.78 0.95 -5.35
C TYR A 98 6.67 1.73 -6.06
N CYS A 99 5.48 1.14 -6.23
CA CYS A 99 4.34 1.83 -6.80
C CYS A 99 3.81 2.95 -5.88
N GLU A 100 3.87 2.77 -4.55
CA GLU A 100 3.53 3.80 -3.56
C GLU A 100 4.57 4.92 -3.59
N GLU A 101 5.86 4.59 -3.60
CA GLU A 101 6.96 5.57 -3.64
C GLU A 101 6.99 6.38 -4.94
N ALA A 102 6.66 5.74 -6.08
CA ALA A 102 6.63 6.40 -7.38
C ALA A 102 5.39 7.27 -7.63
N CYS A 103 4.38 7.22 -6.77
CA CYS A 103 3.13 7.91 -6.97
C CYS A 103 3.20 9.38 -6.54
N PRO A 104 3.13 10.36 -7.46
CA PRO A 104 3.23 11.78 -7.11
C PRO A 104 1.98 12.32 -6.41
N THR A 105 0.87 11.59 -6.50
CA THR A 105 -0.43 12.02 -5.94
C THR A 105 -0.82 11.26 -4.67
N ASP A 106 0.05 10.36 -4.15
CA ASP A 106 -0.28 9.46 -3.03
C ASP A 106 -1.59 8.67 -3.23
N ALA A 107 -1.96 8.43 -4.50
CA ALA A 107 -3.20 7.75 -4.86
C ALA A 107 -3.14 6.26 -4.57
N ILE A 108 -2.01 5.62 -4.83
CA ILE A 108 -1.79 4.19 -4.57
C ILE A 108 -1.04 4.03 -3.25
N GLN A 109 -1.58 3.23 -2.36
CA GLN A 109 -1.03 3.04 -1.02
C GLN A 109 -1.08 1.57 -0.62
N LEU A 110 -0.09 1.12 0.15
CA LEU A 110 -0.07 -0.19 0.77
C LEU A 110 -0.72 -0.10 2.15
N THR A 111 -1.62 -1.02 2.46
CA THR A 111 -2.32 -1.06 3.75
C THR A 111 -1.74 -2.12 4.68
N ALA A 112 -2.20 -2.14 5.93
CA ALA A 112 -1.88 -3.20 6.88
C ALA A 112 -2.73 -4.47 6.66
N ASP A 113 -3.64 -4.46 5.69
CA ASP A 113 -4.51 -5.60 5.38
C ASP A 113 -3.73 -6.66 4.60
N PHE A 114 -3.79 -7.90 5.06
CA PHE A 114 -3.13 -9.06 4.47
C PHE A 114 -4.10 -10.21 4.15
N GLU A 115 -5.38 -10.06 4.49
CA GLU A 115 -6.39 -11.10 4.29
C GLU A 115 -6.86 -11.12 2.84
N MET A 116 -6.04 -11.71 1.95
CA MET A 116 -6.30 -11.78 0.50
C MET A 116 -6.29 -13.21 -0.04
N SER A 117 -6.51 -14.20 0.80
CA SER A 117 -6.49 -15.59 0.37
C SER A 117 -7.68 -15.90 -0.52
N GLU A 118 -7.43 -16.46 -1.71
CA GLU A 118 -8.45 -16.81 -2.69
C GLU A 118 -8.29 -18.24 -3.19
N TYR A 119 -9.41 -18.90 -3.49
CA TYR A 119 -9.42 -20.26 -4.03
C TYR A 119 -8.95 -20.33 -5.50
N ARG A 120 -9.16 -19.24 -6.25
CA ARG A 120 -8.79 -19.16 -7.66
C ARG A 120 -7.84 -18.02 -7.90
N ARG A 121 -6.78 -18.28 -8.64
CA ARG A 121 -5.78 -17.27 -9.01
C ARG A 121 -6.38 -16.10 -9.78
N THR A 122 -7.43 -16.32 -10.56
CA THR A 122 -8.12 -15.26 -11.31
C THR A 122 -8.77 -14.22 -10.40
N ASN A 123 -9.20 -14.61 -9.20
CA ASN A 123 -9.82 -13.70 -8.23
C ASN A 123 -8.80 -12.72 -7.60
N LEU A 124 -7.50 -13.00 -7.76
CA LEU A 124 -6.43 -12.11 -7.33
C LEU A 124 -6.11 -11.00 -8.35
N VAL A 125 -6.90 -10.87 -9.40
CA VAL A 125 -6.84 -9.73 -10.32
C VAL A 125 -7.90 -8.72 -9.87
N TYR A 126 -7.44 -7.64 -9.26
CA TYR A 126 -8.33 -6.60 -8.75
C TYR A 126 -8.47 -5.46 -9.75
N GLU A 127 -9.70 -5.10 -10.03
CA GLU A 127 -10.07 -3.95 -10.86
C GLU A 127 -10.17 -2.68 -10.00
N LYS A 128 -10.31 -1.53 -10.66
CA LYS A 128 -10.39 -0.21 -10.02
C LYS A 128 -11.42 -0.15 -8.89
N GLU A 129 -12.60 -0.71 -9.10
CA GLU A 129 -13.71 -0.72 -8.13
C GLU A 129 -13.34 -1.46 -6.83
N HIS A 130 -12.55 -2.54 -6.94
CA HIS A 130 -12.10 -3.32 -5.79
C HIS A 130 -10.90 -2.68 -5.05
N LEU A 131 -10.16 -1.82 -5.76
CA LEU A 131 -8.98 -1.15 -5.22
C LEU A 131 -9.32 0.18 -4.56
N LEU A 132 -10.39 0.84 -5.01
CA LEU A 132 -10.75 2.19 -4.60
C LEU A 132 -11.45 2.17 -3.24
N ILE A 133 -10.84 2.79 -2.25
CA ILE A 133 -11.42 2.93 -0.90
C ILE A 133 -12.08 4.30 -0.73
N ASP A 134 -13.07 4.37 0.16
CA ASP A 134 -13.74 5.62 0.52
C ASP A 134 -12.90 6.38 1.55
N GLY A 135 -11.90 7.11 1.06
CA GLY A 135 -11.09 7.97 1.93
C GLY A 135 -9.66 8.22 1.44
N PRO A 136 -8.97 9.14 2.12
CA PRO A 136 -7.64 9.59 1.75
C PRO A 136 -6.51 8.65 2.19
N GLY A 137 -6.81 7.55 2.88
CA GLY A 137 -5.82 6.59 3.35
C GLY A 137 -4.84 7.18 4.37
N LYS A 138 -3.53 6.92 4.19
CA LYS A 138 -2.45 7.35 5.11
C LYS A 138 -2.24 8.87 5.16
N HIS A 139 -2.66 9.59 4.12
CA HIS A 139 -2.38 11.03 3.94
C HIS A 139 -3.69 11.84 3.85
N PRO A 140 -4.41 12.04 4.97
CA PRO A 140 -5.75 12.63 4.96
C PRO A 140 -5.76 14.12 4.56
N GLY A 141 -4.71 14.85 4.83
CA GLY A 141 -4.60 16.28 4.50
C GLY A 141 -4.01 16.58 3.13
N TYR A 142 -3.52 15.55 2.41
CA TYR A 142 -2.88 15.76 1.12
C TYR A 142 -3.89 15.92 0.00
N ASN A 143 -3.76 17.01 -0.77
CA ASN A 143 -4.51 17.26 -2.00
C ASN A 143 -3.52 17.67 -3.08
N TYR A 144 -3.32 16.81 -4.07
CA TYR A 144 -2.34 17.01 -5.15
C TYR A 144 -2.60 18.30 -5.93
N TYR A 145 -3.84 18.55 -6.31
CA TYR A 145 -4.18 19.71 -7.13
C TYR A 145 -3.96 21.03 -6.40
N ARG A 146 -4.21 21.06 -5.10
CA ARG A 146 -3.93 22.21 -4.25
C ARG A 146 -2.42 22.45 -4.14
N VAL A 147 -1.65 21.41 -3.87
CA VAL A 147 -0.18 21.49 -3.75
C VAL A 147 0.49 21.82 -5.08
N ALA A 148 0.00 21.25 -6.19
CA ALA A 148 0.54 21.50 -7.52
C ALA A 148 0.20 22.89 -8.08
N GLY A 149 -0.74 23.62 -7.47
CA GLY A 149 -1.20 24.91 -7.95
C GLY A 149 -1.94 24.87 -9.30
N LEU A 150 -2.40 23.69 -9.70
CA LEU A 150 -3.13 23.48 -10.94
C LEU A 150 -4.61 23.75 -10.71
N ALA A 151 -5.18 24.67 -11.51
CA ALA A 151 -6.64 24.82 -11.61
C ALA A 151 -7.17 23.79 -12.59
N ILE A 152 -7.95 22.82 -12.06
CA ILE A 152 -8.74 21.90 -12.87
C ILE A 152 -10.20 22.21 -12.60
N GLY A 153 -11.05 22.13 -13.60
CA GLY A 153 -12.47 22.45 -13.48
C GLY A 153 -13.09 21.77 -12.25
N GLY A 154 -13.72 22.58 -11.39
CA GLY A 154 -14.33 22.13 -10.13
C GLY A 154 -13.40 21.94 -8.95
N LYS A 155 -12.11 22.22 -9.07
CA LYS A 155 -11.16 22.24 -7.94
C LYS A 155 -10.49 23.61 -7.82
N ASP A 156 -10.36 24.09 -6.59
CA ASP A 156 -9.72 25.38 -6.31
C ASP A 156 -8.23 25.32 -6.67
N LYS A 157 -7.75 26.38 -7.28
CA LYS A 157 -6.32 26.58 -7.50
C LYS A 157 -5.65 26.75 -6.14
N GLY A 158 -4.72 25.87 -5.81
CA GLY A 158 -3.93 25.99 -4.59
C GLY A 158 -2.97 27.18 -4.63
N GLU A 159 -2.68 27.76 -3.49
CA GLU A 159 -1.62 28.76 -3.30
C GLU A 159 -0.26 28.04 -3.19
N ALA A 160 0.15 27.34 -4.25
CA ALA A 160 1.32 26.45 -4.24
C ALA A 160 2.64 27.16 -3.94
N GLU A 161 2.74 28.46 -4.22
CA GLU A 161 3.97 29.22 -3.99
C GLU A 161 4.28 29.44 -2.50
N ASN A 162 3.27 29.44 -1.65
CA ASN A 162 3.44 29.71 -0.21
C ASN A 162 3.47 28.44 0.66
N GLU A 163 3.08 27.28 0.12
CA GLU A 163 2.97 26.03 0.90
C GLU A 163 4.11 25.02 0.64
N ARG A 164 4.95 25.25 -0.34
CA ARG A 164 6.13 24.40 -0.56
C ARG A 164 7.26 24.90 0.32
N PRO A 165 7.72 24.09 1.31
CA PRO A 165 9.02 24.37 1.88
C PRO A 165 10.04 24.38 0.73
N PRO A 166 11.01 25.30 0.73
CA PRO A 166 12.07 25.30 -0.27
C PRO A 166 12.76 23.94 -0.20
N VAL A 167 12.60 23.15 -1.27
CA VAL A 167 13.30 21.87 -1.39
C VAL A 167 14.78 22.22 -1.59
N ASP A 168 15.60 22.00 -0.56
CA ASP A 168 17.03 22.08 -0.72
C ASP A 168 17.48 20.91 -1.61
N VAL A 169 17.95 21.23 -2.80
CA VAL A 169 18.43 20.22 -3.77
C VAL A 169 19.55 19.36 -3.19
N ARG A 170 20.21 19.82 -2.13
CA ARG A 170 21.26 19.07 -1.41
C ARG A 170 20.70 17.90 -0.61
N ASP A 171 19.45 17.99 -0.17
CA ASP A 171 18.76 16.91 0.55
C ASP A 171 18.28 15.77 -0.38
N LEU A 172 18.35 15.97 -1.69
CA LEU A 172 17.99 15.00 -2.73
C LEU A 172 19.19 14.23 -3.31
N MET A 173 20.42 14.60 -2.89
CA MET A 173 21.62 13.90 -3.33
C MET A 173 21.98 12.79 -2.34
N PRO A 174 22.24 11.54 -2.82
CA PRO A 174 22.62 10.43 -1.99
C PRO A 174 23.99 10.62 -1.35
#